data_8f6593d51e713411491efa3c8538c4e7
#
_entry.id   8f6593d51e713411491efa3c8538c4e7
#
_cell.length_a   1.000
_cell.length_b   1.000
_cell.length_c   1.000
_cell.angle_alpha   90.00
_cell.angle_beta   90.00
_cell.angle_gamma   90.00
#
_symmetry.space_group_name_H-M   'P 1'
#
loop_
_entity.id
_entity.type
_entity.pdbx_description
1 polymer ?
#
loop_
_entity_poly.entity_id
_entity_poly.type
_entity_poly.pdbx_seq_one_letter_code
_entity_poly.pdbx_strand_id
1 'polypeptide(L)'
;MVNGFGCVKFCVSIQTRLALGLDAYPAAALADCLGRQLVAERESFVFETAFSDPVGDKLTFLKETAKSDYTVVLCFIGISGPDISEERVAMRVSQGGHDVPAEKLISRFPRTLANLKAAIRELPHVLVFDNDDLRTPFRQVAMFENGQQVNLEQPLPRWLKPLVS
;
A
#
# COMPACT_ATOMS: atom_id res chain seq x y z
N MET A 1 -8.78 -26.02 -13.39
CA MET A 1 -8.77 -26.32 -11.95
C MET A 1 -8.06 -25.14 -11.28
N VAL A 2 -8.82 -24.26 -10.63
CA VAL A 2 -8.25 -23.10 -9.89
C VAL A 2 -7.72 -23.68 -8.59
N ASN A 3 -6.41 -23.87 -8.50
CA ASN A 3 -5.77 -24.25 -7.26
C ASN A 3 -5.98 -23.12 -6.24
N GLY A 4 -6.53 -23.49 -5.09
CA GLY A 4 -6.96 -22.58 -4.04
C GLY A 4 -5.89 -21.58 -3.65
N PHE A 5 -6.33 -20.36 -3.37
CA PHE A 5 -5.54 -19.34 -2.71
C PHE A 5 -4.92 -19.95 -1.44
N GLY A 6 -3.60 -20.14 -1.47
CA GLY A 6 -2.88 -20.58 -0.29
C GLY A 6 -3.25 -19.69 0.89
N CYS A 7 -3.54 -20.29 2.04
CA CYS A 7 -3.84 -19.55 3.25
C CYS A 7 -2.68 -18.58 3.53
N VAL A 8 -2.96 -17.27 3.60
CA VAL A 8 -1.97 -16.27 4.02
C VAL A 8 -1.56 -16.58 5.45
N LYS A 9 -0.32 -17.03 5.65
CA LYS A 9 0.17 -17.45 6.97
C LYS A 9 0.65 -16.28 7.83
N PHE A 10 1.09 -15.19 7.18
CA PHE A 10 1.72 -14.07 7.87
C PHE A 10 1.16 -12.74 7.38
N CYS A 11 0.90 -11.81 8.31
CA CYS A 11 0.60 -10.42 8.04
C CYS A 11 1.71 -9.55 8.63
N VAL A 12 2.48 -8.90 7.78
CA VAL A 12 3.55 -7.98 8.19
C VAL A 12 2.98 -6.55 8.16
N SER A 13 2.60 -6.04 9.32
CA SER A 13 1.98 -4.73 9.44
C SER A 13 2.65 -3.84 10.48
N ILE A 14 2.40 -2.53 10.38
CA ILE A 14 2.81 -1.53 11.38
C ILE A 14 2.24 -1.84 12.78
N GLN A 15 1.16 -2.59 12.90
CA GLN A 15 0.58 -3.00 14.19
C GLN A 15 1.49 -3.92 14.99
N THR A 16 2.40 -4.65 14.35
CA THR A 16 3.47 -5.42 15.02
C THR A 16 4.34 -4.52 15.91
N ARG A 17 4.44 -3.23 15.59
CA ARG A 17 5.10 -2.19 16.38
C ARG A 17 4.55 -2.07 17.80
N LEU A 18 3.22 -2.03 17.97
CA LEU A 18 2.58 -1.87 19.28
C LEU A 18 2.82 -3.07 20.19
N ALA A 19 2.83 -4.26 19.61
CA ALA A 19 3.10 -5.49 20.35
C ALA A 19 4.54 -5.61 20.85
N LEU A 20 5.50 -4.96 20.17
CA LEU A 20 6.93 -5.04 20.48
C LEU A 20 7.49 -3.78 21.17
N GLY A 21 6.67 -2.73 21.37
CA GLY A 21 7.12 -1.46 21.98
C GLY A 21 8.19 -0.72 21.17
N LEU A 22 8.27 -0.95 19.85
CA LEU A 22 9.30 -0.37 18.98
C LEU A 22 8.89 0.99 18.42
N ASP A 23 9.88 1.86 18.20
CA ASP A 23 9.70 3.07 17.40
C ASP A 23 9.39 2.76 15.92
N ALA A 24 8.83 3.75 15.21
CA ALA A 24 8.35 3.58 13.84
C ALA A 24 9.45 3.12 12.85
N TYR A 25 10.67 3.65 12.98
CA TYR A 25 11.77 3.29 12.06
C TYR A 25 12.33 1.90 12.29
N PRO A 26 12.66 1.47 13.53
CA PRO A 26 13.03 0.10 13.82
C PRO A 26 11.96 -0.91 13.42
N ALA A 27 10.68 -0.59 13.65
CA ALA A 27 9.58 -1.47 13.26
C ALA A 27 9.47 -1.63 11.74
N ALA A 28 9.66 -0.55 10.97
CA ALA A 28 9.68 -0.62 9.51
C ALA A 28 10.86 -1.45 8.99
N ALA A 29 12.06 -1.26 9.54
CA ALA A 29 13.24 -2.04 9.17
C ALA A 29 13.06 -3.54 9.48
N LEU A 30 12.46 -3.87 10.63
CA LEU A 30 12.15 -5.24 10.99
C LEU A 30 11.11 -5.86 10.04
N ALA A 31 10.07 -5.11 9.68
CA ALA A 31 9.07 -5.55 8.72
C ALA A 31 9.68 -5.84 7.34
N ASP A 32 10.62 -5.00 6.88
CA ASP A 32 11.35 -5.20 5.63
C ASP A 32 12.24 -6.46 5.69
N CYS A 33 12.96 -6.64 6.78
CA CYS A 33 13.78 -7.83 7.00
C CYS A 33 12.92 -9.10 6.98
N LEU A 34 11.81 -9.09 7.72
CA LEU A 34 10.87 -10.21 7.77
C LEU A 34 10.26 -10.51 6.39
N GLY A 35 9.85 -9.49 5.64
CA GLY A 35 9.33 -9.66 4.29
C GLY A 35 10.33 -10.34 3.36
N ARG A 36 11.61 -9.94 3.40
CA ARG A 36 12.68 -10.57 2.60
C ARG A 36 12.94 -12.01 3.03
N GLN A 37 12.88 -12.30 4.33
CA GLN A 37 13.02 -13.66 4.86
C GLN A 37 11.86 -14.56 4.38
N LEU A 38 10.63 -14.08 4.45
CA LEU A 38 9.45 -14.81 3.97
C LEU A 38 9.53 -15.13 2.47
N VAL A 39 10.04 -14.19 1.68
CA VAL A 39 10.33 -14.45 0.25
C VAL A 39 11.37 -15.53 0.07
N ALA A 40 12.45 -15.50 0.83
CA ALA A 40 13.50 -16.53 0.78
C ALA A 40 12.99 -17.93 1.16
N GLU A 41 12.05 -18.00 2.10
CA GLU A 41 11.42 -19.23 2.58
C GLU A 41 10.21 -19.69 1.73
N ARG A 42 9.89 -18.98 0.65
CA ARG A 42 8.75 -19.28 -0.23
C ARG A 42 7.39 -19.25 0.49
N GLU A 43 7.24 -18.41 1.51
CA GLU A 43 5.99 -18.27 2.26
C GLU A 43 5.08 -17.18 1.68
N SER A 44 3.77 -17.43 1.68
CA SER A 44 2.77 -16.42 1.29
C SER A 44 2.48 -15.49 2.46
N PHE A 45 2.48 -14.17 2.22
CA PHE A 45 2.27 -13.17 3.26
C PHE A 45 1.57 -11.91 2.74
N VAL A 46 1.02 -11.13 3.64
CA VAL A 46 0.54 -9.76 3.38
C VAL A 46 1.54 -8.78 3.99
N PHE A 47 1.88 -7.76 3.20
CA PHE A 47 2.81 -6.70 3.60
C PHE A 47 2.10 -5.35 3.54
N GLU A 48 2.07 -4.62 4.65
CA GLU A 48 1.46 -3.29 4.73
C GLU A 48 2.55 -2.21 4.80
N THR A 49 2.43 -1.17 3.97
CA THR A 49 3.38 -0.05 3.92
C THR A 49 2.68 1.26 3.58
N ALA A 50 3.27 2.39 4.00
CA ALA A 50 2.81 3.72 3.59
C ALA A 50 3.09 4.04 2.10
N PHE A 51 3.90 3.26 1.42
CA PHE A 51 4.27 3.37 0.00
C PHE A 51 4.78 4.75 -0.43
N SER A 52 5.42 5.48 0.49
CA SER A 52 5.89 6.87 0.31
C SER A 52 7.42 7.03 0.41
N ASP A 53 8.15 5.94 0.29
CA ASP A 53 9.62 5.96 0.29
C ASP A 53 10.14 6.77 -0.91
N PRO A 54 11.16 7.64 -0.70
CA PRO A 54 11.61 8.58 -1.72
C PRO A 54 12.44 7.94 -2.83
N VAL A 55 12.98 6.75 -2.60
CA VAL A 55 13.92 6.08 -3.53
C VAL A 55 13.32 4.85 -4.23
N GLY A 56 12.06 4.50 -3.94
CA GLY A 56 11.37 3.39 -4.60
C GLY A 56 11.77 1.99 -4.08
N ASP A 57 12.30 1.91 -2.86
CA ASP A 57 12.73 0.62 -2.27
C ASP A 57 11.59 -0.40 -2.18
N LYS A 58 10.37 0.06 -1.83
CA LYS A 58 9.20 -0.81 -1.74
C LYS A 58 8.79 -1.34 -3.11
N LEU A 59 8.80 -0.47 -4.12
CA LEU A 59 8.51 -0.88 -5.49
C LEU A 59 9.56 -1.88 -5.99
N THR A 60 10.83 -1.62 -5.72
CA THR A 60 11.93 -2.51 -6.07
C THR A 60 11.76 -3.88 -5.41
N PHE A 61 11.46 -3.92 -4.11
CA PHE A 61 11.17 -5.17 -3.39
C PHE A 61 10.02 -5.96 -4.03
N LEU A 62 8.90 -5.30 -4.37
CA LEU A 62 7.76 -5.96 -5.01
C LEU A 62 8.12 -6.52 -6.40
N LYS A 63 8.91 -5.78 -7.18
CA LYS A 63 9.39 -6.22 -8.50
C LYS A 63 10.33 -7.43 -8.40
N GLU A 64 11.27 -7.41 -7.46
CA GLU A 64 12.17 -8.53 -7.21
C GLU A 64 11.41 -9.77 -6.75
N THR A 65 10.43 -9.57 -5.88
CA THR A 65 9.54 -10.65 -5.42
C THR A 65 8.75 -11.26 -6.59
N ALA A 66 8.20 -10.44 -7.49
CA ALA A 66 7.50 -10.92 -8.68
C ALA A 66 8.42 -11.72 -9.62
N LYS A 67 9.70 -11.31 -9.78
CA LYS A 67 10.72 -12.06 -10.55
C LYS A 67 11.10 -13.39 -9.91
N SER A 68 10.80 -13.58 -8.63
CA SER A 68 11.07 -14.80 -7.88
C SER A 68 9.88 -15.77 -7.86
N ASP A 69 9.05 -15.74 -8.92
CA ASP A 69 7.87 -16.60 -9.12
C ASP A 69 6.74 -16.42 -8.08
N TYR A 70 6.66 -15.23 -7.47
CA TYR A 70 5.51 -14.85 -6.66
C TYR A 70 4.43 -14.17 -7.49
N THR A 71 3.18 -14.47 -7.21
CA THR A 71 2.06 -13.63 -7.62
C THR A 71 1.99 -12.42 -6.69
N VAL A 72 2.48 -11.27 -7.15
CA VAL A 72 2.45 -10.03 -6.39
C VAL A 72 1.22 -9.22 -6.77
N VAL A 73 0.41 -8.86 -5.78
CA VAL A 73 -0.77 -8.00 -5.92
C VAL A 73 -0.60 -6.77 -5.03
N LEU A 74 -0.51 -5.60 -5.63
CA LEU A 74 -0.55 -4.33 -4.90
C LEU A 74 -2.01 -3.88 -4.73
N CYS A 75 -2.51 -3.83 -3.49
CA CYS A 75 -3.76 -3.19 -3.14
C CYS A 75 -3.47 -1.77 -2.63
N PHE A 76 -3.71 -0.77 -3.48
CA PHE A 76 -3.48 0.63 -3.12
C PHE A 76 -4.77 1.28 -2.64
N ILE A 77 -4.75 1.82 -1.42
CA ILE A 77 -5.88 2.53 -0.83
C ILE A 77 -5.56 4.02 -0.85
N GLY A 78 -6.24 4.77 -1.73
CA GLY A 78 -6.00 6.19 -1.95
C GLY A 78 -7.08 7.08 -1.34
N ILE A 79 -6.69 8.33 -1.11
CA ILE A 79 -7.53 9.44 -0.63
C ILE A 79 -7.21 10.71 -1.43
N SER A 80 -8.11 11.70 -1.40
CA SER A 80 -8.01 12.91 -2.24
C SER A 80 -6.86 13.86 -1.87
N GLY A 81 -6.40 13.85 -0.62
CA GLY A 81 -5.38 14.81 -0.20
C GLY A 81 -4.81 14.58 1.21
N PRO A 82 -3.80 15.36 1.57
CA PRO A 82 -3.21 15.29 2.90
C PRO A 82 -4.15 15.77 4.01
N ASP A 83 -5.10 16.66 3.71
CA ASP A 83 -6.18 17.11 4.60
C ASP A 83 -7.04 15.93 5.08
N ILE A 84 -7.52 15.09 4.18
CA ILE A 84 -8.25 13.87 4.53
C ILE A 84 -7.37 12.94 5.38
N SER A 85 -6.08 12.85 5.04
CA SER A 85 -5.13 12.07 5.84
C SER A 85 -4.99 12.61 7.26
N GLU A 86 -4.94 13.93 7.44
CA GLU A 86 -4.86 14.59 8.74
C GLU A 86 -6.12 14.32 9.58
N GLU A 87 -7.31 14.46 9.01
CA GLU A 87 -8.57 14.12 9.67
C GLU A 87 -8.60 12.66 10.15
N ARG A 88 -8.09 11.71 9.32
CA ARG A 88 -8.01 10.29 9.69
C ARG A 88 -6.99 10.05 10.82
N VAL A 89 -5.87 10.76 10.81
CA VAL A 89 -4.88 10.70 11.89
C VAL A 89 -5.50 11.24 13.18
N ALA A 90 -6.17 12.39 13.16
CA ALA A 90 -6.85 12.97 14.31
C ALA A 90 -7.90 12.01 14.92
N MET A 91 -8.72 11.40 14.06
CA MET A 91 -9.69 10.38 14.47
C MET A 91 -9.01 9.17 15.13
N ARG A 92 -7.92 8.67 14.55
CA ARG A 92 -7.16 7.55 15.12
C ARG A 92 -6.52 7.90 16.46
N VAL A 93 -5.97 9.12 16.60
CA VAL A 93 -5.38 9.62 17.85
C VAL A 93 -6.44 9.69 18.96
N SER A 94 -7.65 10.15 18.65
CA SER A 94 -8.76 10.18 19.62
C SER A 94 -9.16 8.77 20.12
N GLN A 95 -8.80 7.73 19.38
CA GLN A 95 -9.02 6.32 19.72
C GLN A 95 -7.79 5.63 20.34
N GLY A 96 -6.78 6.41 20.76
CA GLY A 96 -5.56 5.88 21.37
C GLY A 96 -4.44 5.51 20.40
N GLY A 97 -4.58 5.84 19.11
CA GLY A 97 -3.52 5.67 18.11
C GLY A 97 -2.44 6.75 18.21
N HIS A 98 -1.34 6.54 17.49
CA HIS A 98 -0.23 7.51 17.46
C HIS A 98 -0.47 8.62 16.43
N ASP A 99 0.07 9.79 16.74
CA ASP A 99 0.06 10.96 15.87
C ASP A 99 1.10 10.86 14.74
N VAL A 100 0.81 11.57 13.62
CA VAL A 100 1.74 11.77 12.51
C VAL A 100 1.77 13.27 12.19
N PRO A 101 2.93 13.93 12.26
CA PRO A 101 3.02 15.36 11.96
C PRO A 101 2.46 15.70 10.57
N ALA A 102 1.67 16.79 10.47
CA ALA A 102 1.04 17.25 9.24
C ALA A 102 2.04 17.42 8.09
N GLU A 103 3.23 17.97 8.38
CA GLU A 103 4.31 18.12 7.39
C GLU A 103 4.72 16.79 6.74
N LYS A 104 4.71 15.70 7.51
CA LYS A 104 4.98 14.36 6.96
C LYS A 104 3.86 13.88 6.07
N LEU A 105 2.60 14.17 6.39
CA LEU A 105 1.46 13.82 5.55
C LEU A 105 1.52 14.57 4.22
N ILE A 106 1.73 15.88 4.26
CA ILE A 106 1.88 16.74 3.08
C ILE A 106 3.04 16.27 2.18
N SER A 107 4.21 16.02 2.77
CA SER A 107 5.40 15.63 2.01
C SER A 107 5.31 14.20 1.44
N ARG A 108 4.58 13.31 2.07
CA ARG A 108 4.41 11.91 1.64
C ARG A 108 3.40 11.76 0.50
N PHE A 109 2.34 12.55 0.51
CA PHE A 109 1.23 12.42 -0.43
C PHE A 109 1.67 12.39 -1.91
N PRO A 110 2.41 13.38 -2.44
CA PRO A 110 2.85 13.35 -3.83
C PRO A 110 3.79 12.17 -4.14
N ARG A 111 4.64 11.76 -3.20
CA ARG A 111 5.52 10.59 -3.39
C ARG A 111 4.73 9.31 -3.47
N THR A 112 3.71 9.15 -2.63
CA THR A 112 2.82 7.98 -2.67
C THR A 112 2.14 7.85 -4.03
N LEU A 113 1.65 8.96 -4.60
CA LEU A 113 1.05 8.97 -5.94
C LEU A 113 2.08 8.70 -7.05
N ALA A 114 3.29 9.22 -6.93
CA ALA A 114 4.37 8.93 -7.88
C ALA A 114 4.76 7.45 -7.86
N ASN A 115 4.87 6.84 -6.67
CA ASN A 115 5.14 5.42 -6.51
C ASN A 115 3.97 4.56 -7.05
N LEU A 116 2.72 4.98 -6.85
CA LEU A 116 1.58 4.31 -7.47
C LEU A 116 1.66 4.35 -9.00
N LYS A 117 1.97 5.51 -9.58
CA LYS A 117 2.11 5.66 -11.04
C LYS A 117 3.18 4.73 -11.60
N ALA A 118 4.30 4.59 -10.91
CA ALA A 118 5.35 3.64 -11.27
C ALA A 118 4.89 2.18 -11.09
N ALA A 119 4.22 1.87 -9.99
CA ALA A 119 3.69 0.54 -9.71
C ALA A 119 2.68 0.06 -10.77
N ILE A 120 1.78 0.94 -11.22
CA ILE A 120 0.83 0.63 -12.29
C ILE A 120 1.55 0.15 -13.56
N ARG A 121 2.71 0.71 -13.88
CA ARG A 121 3.48 0.36 -15.08
C ARG A 121 4.34 -0.89 -14.93
N GLU A 122 4.78 -1.18 -13.71
CA GLU A 122 5.89 -2.10 -13.45
C GLU A 122 5.50 -3.37 -12.71
N LEU A 123 4.34 -3.37 -12.02
CA LEU A 123 3.87 -4.54 -11.27
C LEU A 123 2.87 -5.38 -12.07
N PRO A 124 2.84 -6.71 -11.83
CA PRO A 124 1.93 -7.59 -12.54
C PRO A 124 0.45 -7.31 -12.23
N HIS A 125 0.10 -7.02 -10.98
CA HIS A 125 -1.29 -6.76 -10.59
C HIS A 125 -1.36 -5.56 -9.63
N VAL A 126 -2.18 -4.56 -9.99
CA VAL A 126 -2.43 -3.38 -9.16
C VAL A 126 -3.94 -3.14 -9.06
N LEU A 127 -4.46 -3.20 -7.84
CA LEU A 127 -5.83 -2.88 -7.49
C LEU A 127 -5.85 -1.53 -6.78
N VAL A 128 -6.68 -0.61 -7.24
CA VAL A 128 -6.77 0.74 -6.67
C VAL A 128 -8.14 0.95 -6.05
N PHE A 129 -8.12 1.34 -4.79
CA PHE A 129 -9.31 1.60 -3.99
C PHE A 129 -9.34 3.07 -3.57
N ASP A 130 -10.52 3.68 -3.66
CA ASP A 130 -10.82 5.00 -3.12
C ASP A 130 -11.41 4.86 -1.71
N ASN A 131 -10.89 5.63 -0.78
CA ASN A 131 -11.33 5.59 0.61
C ASN A 131 -11.65 7.00 1.16
N ASP A 132 -12.09 7.93 0.32
CA ASP A 132 -12.51 9.26 0.75
C ASP A 132 -13.80 9.22 1.57
N ASP A 133 -14.80 8.49 1.11
CA ASP A 133 -16.10 8.39 1.76
C ASP A 133 -16.17 7.18 2.70
N LEU A 134 -16.27 7.44 4.01
CA LEU A 134 -16.42 6.40 5.04
C LEU A 134 -17.76 5.64 4.99
N ARG A 135 -18.76 6.14 4.25
CA ARG A 135 -20.03 5.44 4.05
C ARG A 135 -19.90 4.35 3.00
N THR A 136 -18.94 4.51 2.07
CA THR A 136 -18.59 3.54 1.04
C THR A 136 -17.08 3.29 1.03
N PRO A 137 -16.52 2.74 2.13
CA PRO A 137 -15.09 2.58 2.28
C PRO A 137 -14.55 1.55 1.28
N PHE A 138 -13.30 1.74 0.90
CA PHE A 138 -12.58 0.81 0.02
C PHE A 138 -13.28 0.53 -1.32
N ARG A 139 -13.89 1.56 -1.92
CA ARG A 139 -14.51 1.43 -3.24
C ARG A 139 -13.41 1.15 -4.28
N GLN A 140 -13.43 -0.02 -4.92
CA GLN A 140 -12.51 -0.31 -6.00
C GLN A 140 -12.79 0.62 -7.18
N VAL A 141 -11.76 1.31 -7.68
CA VAL A 141 -11.89 2.32 -8.73
C VAL A 141 -11.07 2.02 -9.98
N ALA A 142 -10.04 1.19 -9.85
CA ALA A 142 -9.26 0.74 -11.00
C ALA A 142 -8.59 -0.61 -10.74
N MET A 143 -8.27 -1.31 -11.83
CA MET A 143 -7.47 -2.53 -11.86
C MET A 143 -6.53 -2.49 -13.06
N PHE A 144 -5.28 -2.85 -12.83
CA PHE A 144 -4.25 -2.94 -13.86
C PHE A 144 -3.55 -4.29 -13.79
N GLU A 145 -3.24 -4.85 -14.97
CA GLU A 145 -2.44 -6.06 -15.11
C GLU A 145 -1.30 -5.80 -16.11
N ASN A 146 -0.07 -6.02 -15.68
CA ASN A 146 1.13 -5.82 -16.51
C ASN A 146 1.16 -4.45 -17.22
N GLY A 147 0.78 -3.39 -16.50
CA GLY A 147 0.70 -2.03 -17.02
C GLY A 147 -0.53 -1.72 -17.88
N GLN A 148 -1.38 -2.70 -18.14
CA GLN A 148 -2.60 -2.52 -18.93
C GLN A 148 -3.81 -2.29 -18.02
N GLN A 149 -4.65 -1.33 -18.38
CA GLN A 149 -5.91 -1.09 -17.69
C GLN A 149 -6.91 -2.22 -17.97
N VAL A 150 -7.33 -2.93 -16.93
CA VAL A 150 -8.34 -4.00 -17.01
C VAL A 150 -9.73 -3.47 -16.66
N ASN A 151 -9.83 -2.66 -15.60
CA ASN A 151 -11.07 -2.02 -15.19
C ASN A 151 -10.84 -0.59 -14.73
N LEU A 152 -11.84 0.27 -14.95
CA LEU A 152 -11.84 1.67 -14.53
C LEU A 152 -13.28 2.11 -14.23
N GLU A 153 -13.60 2.23 -12.94
CA GLU A 153 -14.94 2.60 -12.46
C GLU A 153 -15.19 4.12 -12.55
N GLN A 154 -16.37 4.50 -13.02
CA GLN A 154 -16.79 5.90 -13.08
C GLN A 154 -17.80 6.24 -11.97
N PRO A 155 -17.77 7.45 -11.41
CA PRO A 155 -16.80 8.53 -11.66
C PRO A 155 -15.45 8.26 -10.99
N LEU A 156 -14.37 8.60 -11.70
CA LEU A 156 -13.01 8.50 -11.15
C LEU A 156 -12.77 9.53 -10.05
N PRO A 157 -12.12 9.16 -8.96
CA PRO A 157 -11.61 10.08 -7.95
C PRO A 157 -10.68 11.13 -8.59
N ARG A 158 -10.75 12.39 -8.12
CA ARG A 158 -9.92 13.47 -8.67
C ARG A 158 -8.42 13.18 -8.57
N TRP A 159 -8.00 12.55 -7.48
CA TRP A 159 -6.60 12.21 -7.23
C TRP A 159 -6.05 11.13 -8.18
N LEU A 160 -6.92 10.26 -8.70
CA LEU A 160 -6.51 9.16 -9.59
C LEU A 160 -6.43 9.60 -11.06
N LYS A 161 -7.25 10.56 -11.50
CA LYS A 161 -7.31 11.01 -12.90
C LYS A 161 -5.93 11.27 -13.53
N PRO A 162 -5.01 12.04 -12.91
CA PRO A 162 -3.71 12.34 -13.50
C PRO A 162 -2.76 11.13 -13.62
N LEU A 163 -3.09 10.03 -12.97
CA LEU A 163 -2.24 8.83 -12.96
C LEU A 163 -2.60 7.84 -14.06
N VAL A 164 -3.84 7.90 -14.55
CA VAL A 164 -4.41 6.96 -15.52
C VAL A 164 -4.72 7.60 -16.89
N SER A 165 -4.39 8.90 -17.04
CA SER A 165 -4.50 9.67 -18.29
C SER A 165 -3.32 9.42 -19.20
#